data_021a1e04c26b1aeec7caf06eac9aec07
#
_entry.id   021a1e04c26b1aeec7caf06eac9aec07
#
_cell.length_a   1.000
_cell.length_b   1.000
_cell.length_c   1.000
_cell.angle_alpha   90.00
_cell.angle_beta   90.00
_cell.angle_gamma   90.00
#
_symmetry.space_group_name_H-M   'P 1'
#
loop_
_entity.id
_entity.type
_entity.pdbx_description
1 polymer ?
#
loop_
_entity_poly.entity_id
_entity_poly.type
_entity_poly.pdbx_seq_one_letter_code
_entity_poly.pdbx_strand_id
1 'polypeptide(L)'
;MACSCGAAVTAEMLDWVKLGGGNSGCCGDSNHTYGFHCPANRVSTSDYSRRRDPAGPNGYLNASWACAGDFAHNNDPRLRAMHANVLSRLTAGDPKLSMICEFIGKPWADRPVYYWFRGDGLKRYTGAGHDRWSHISWYRSRANQRAYLWVPGGSTPESTTKAPPYPGYVIVYNPDKYDGNLKVWQTQMARRGWDITADGVYGPATREVVIEFQTEKNLGADGEIGPITWAAAWNLPVT
;
A
#
# COMPACT_ATOMS: atom_id res chain seq x y z
N MET A 1 17.20 -13.42 14.26
CA MET A 1 15.80 -12.97 14.32
C MET A 1 15.27 -12.89 12.90
N ALA A 2 14.09 -13.41 12.65
CA ALA A 2 13.46 -13.33 11.33
C ALA A 2 13.21 -11.86 10.96
N CYS A 3 13.34 -11.52 9.69
CA CYS A 3 12.97 -10.23 9.14
C CYS A 3 11.44 -10.19 8.98
N SER A 4 10.84 -9.03 9.15
CA SER A 4 9.42 -8.80 8.89
C SER A 4 9.26 -7.81 7.74
N CYS A 5 8.23 -8.00 6.93
CA CYS A 5 7.86 -7.05 5.89
C CYS A 5 6.98 -5.93 6.47
N GLY A 6 7.07 -4.73 5.91
CA GLY A 6 6.09 -3.70 6.17
C GLY A 6 4.66 -4.16 5.83
N ALA A 7 3.68 -3.74 6.60
CA ALA A 7 2.29 -4.22 6.45
C ALA A 7 1.74 -3.95 5.03
N ALA A 8 2.03 -2.79 4.46
CA ALA A 8 1.60 -2.45 3.10
C ALA A 8 2.25 -3.36 2.06
N VAL A 9 3.56 -3.63 2.17
CA VAL A 9 4.27 -4.55 1.24
C VAL A 9 3.64 -5.93 1.28
N THR A 10 3.40 -6.47 2.49
CA THR A 10 2.76 -7.78 2.66
C THR A 10 1.38 -7.81 2.00
N ALA A 11 0.58 -6.78 2.19
CA ALA A 11 -0.76 -6.72 1.62
C ALA A 11 -0.74 -6.63 0.08
N GLU A 12 0.19 -5.86 -0.51
CA GLU A 12 0.36 -5.82 -1.98
C GLU A 12 0.81 -7.18 -2.54
N MET A 13 1.68 -7.90 -1.82
CA MET A 13 2.10 -9.24 -2.22
C MET A 13 0.94 -10.25 -2.18
N LEU A 14 0.10 -10.18 -1.15
CA LEU A 14 -1.10 -11.04 -1.07
C LEU A 14 -2.09 -10.74 -2.19
N ASP A 15 -2.31 -9.48 -2.53
CA ASP A 15 -3.18 -9.12 -3.66
C ASP A 15 -2.60 -9.55 -5.00
N TRP A 16 -1.28 -9.47 -5.17
CA TRP A 16 -0.60 -9.96 -6.35
C TRP A 16 -0.79 -11.47 -6.55
N VAL A 17 -0.64 -12.26 -5.48
CA VAL A 17 -0.86 -13.72 -5.52
C VAL A 17 -2.30 -14.06 -5.87
N LYS A 18 -3.30 -13.33 -5.34
CA LYS A 18 -4.72 -13.50 -5.71
C LYS A 18 -4.99 -13.26 -7.20
N LEU A 19 -4.19 -12.43 -7.86
CA LEU A 19 -4.28 -12.17 -9.30
C LEU A 19 -3.56 -13.22 -10.16
N GLY A 20 -2.94 -14.22 -9.54
CA GLY A 20 -2.19 -15.28 -10.20
C GLY A 20 -0.70 -14.96 -10.36
N GLY A 21 -0.20 -13.90 -9.76
CA GLY A 21 1.22 -13.59 -9.71
C GLY A 21 1.97 -14.50 -8.73
N GLY A 22 3.24 -14.73 -9.00
CA GLY A 22 4.13 -15.43 -8.08
C GLY A 22 4.65 -14.50 -7.00
N ASN A 23 4.87 -15.03 -5.80
CA ASN A 23 5.56 -14.34 -4.73
C ASN A 23 7.04 -14.76 -4.73
N SER A 24 7.93 -13.79 -4.89
CA SER A 24 9.37 -14.01 -4.90
C SER A 24 10.08 -13.54 -3.63
N GLY A 25 9.36 -12.93 -2.71
CA GLY A 25 9.88 -12.57 -1.39
C GLY A 25 9.91 -11.07 -1.09
N CYS A 26 9.90 -10.78 0.19
CA CYS A 26 10.02 -9.43 0.73
C CYS A 26 11.29 -9.31 1.60
N CYS A 27 11.50 -10.26 2.47
CA CYS A 27 12.62 -10.25 3.41
C CYS A 27 13.80 -11.05 2.92
N GLY A 28 15.00 -10.56 3.26
CA GLY A 28 16.26 -11.13 2.85
C GLY A 28 16.42 -12.61 3.14
N ASP A 29 16.49 -13.35 2.06
CA ASP A 29 17.23 -14.59 2.00
C ASP A 29 18.74 -14.28 1.85
N SER A 30 19.55 -15.28 1.56
CA SER A 30 20.99 -15.10 1.34
C SER A 30 21.34 -14.14 0.19
N ASN A 31 20.40 -13.87 -0.70
CA ASN A 31 20.57 -13.00 -1.88
C ASN A 31 20.12 -11.56 -1.62
N HIS A 32 19.35 -11.31 -0.54
CA HIS A 32 18.79 -10.02 -0.18
C HIS A 32 19.39 -9.49 1.12
N THR A 33 20.70 -9.25 1.12
CA THR A 33 21.47 -8.83 2.31
C THR A 33 21.62 -7.30 2.42
N TYR A 34 21.08 -6.53 1.49
CA TYR A 34 21.21 -5.06 1.39
C TYR A 34 19.94 -4.43 0.82
N GLY A 35 19.91 -3.11 0.78
CA GLY A 35 18.83 -2.35 0.18
C GLY A 35 17.53 -2.36 0.99
N PHE A 36 16.42 -2.11 0.31
CA PHE A 36 15.10 -2.03 0.95
C PHE A 36 14.51 -3.40 1.34
N HIS A 37 15.03 -4.51 0.80
CA HIS A 37 14.69 -5.85 1.29
C HIS A 37 15.23 -6.16 2.68
N CYS A 38 16.17 -5.36 3.17
CA CYS A 38 16.70 -5.51 4.51
C CYS A 38 16.17 -4.43 5.44
N PRO A 39 15.87 -4.78 6.71
CA PRO A 39 15.54 -3.81 7.74
C PRO A 39 16.65 -2.76 7.92
N ALA A 40 16.27 -1.52 8.21
CA ALA A 40 17.22 -0.44 8.39
C ALA A 40 18.25 -0.69 9.49
N ASN A 41 17.89 -1.43 10.53
CA ASN A 41 18.77 -1.81 11.64
C ASN A 41 19.75 -2.95 11.31
N ARG A 42 19.66 -3.55 10.12
CA ARG A 42 20.53 -4.63 9.64
C ARG A 42 21.48 -4.22 8.52
N VAL A 43 21.27 -3.07 7.91
CA VAL A 43 22.13 -2.55 6.87
C VAL A 43 23.00 -1.41 7.39
N SER A 44 24.19 -1.24 6.81
CA SER A 44 25.10 -0.18 7.21
C SER A 44 24.50 1.20 6.89
N THR A 45 25.01 2.24 7.56
CA THR A 45 24.62 3.63 7.27
C THR A 45 25.01 4.06 5.85
N SER A 46 26.00 3.40 5.26
CA SER A 46 26.45 3.60 3.88
C SER A 46 25.63 2.82 2.84
N ASP A 47 24.68 1.98 3.26
CA ASP A 47 23.78 1.28 2.34
C ASP A 47 22.97 2.29 1.50
N TYR A 48 22.79 1.97 0.22
CA TYR A 48 22.12 2.88 -0.72
C TYR A 48 20.69 3.20 -0.26
N SER A 49 19.95 2.25 0.30
CA SER A 49 18.58 2.45 0.75
C SER A 49 18.49 3.44 1.92
N ARG A 50 19.50 3.45 2.80
CA ARG A 50 19.57 4.43 3.90
C ARG A 50 20.01 5.80 3.43
N ARG A 51 20.85 5.89 2.42
CA ARG A 51 21.24 7.17 1.81
C ARG A 51 20.11 7.79 1.00
N ARG A 52 19.30 6.96 0.33
CA ARG A 52 18.17 7.37 -0.50
C ARG A 52 16.90 7.67 0.28
N ASP A 53 16.74 7.03 1.43
CA ASP A 53 15.64 7.20 2.37
C ASP A 53 16.21 7.35 3.78
N PRO A 54 16.83 8.50 4.10
CA PRO A 54 17.36 8.73 5.43
C PRO A 54 16.23 8.83 6.46
N ALA A 55 16.52 8.37 7.67
CA ALA A 55 15.59 8.53 8.78
C ALA A 55 15.31 10.02 9.00
N GLY A 56 14.02 10.37 9.03
CA GLY A 56 13.60 11.72 9.45
C GLY A 56 13.88 11.98 10.93
N PRO A 57 13.51 13.16 11.45
CA PRO A 57 13.77 13.53 12.85
C PRO A 57 13.18 12.55 13.86
N ASN A 58 12.12 11.82 13.49
CA ASN A 58 11.47 10.79 14.32
C ASN A 58 11.97 9.37 14.04
N GLY A 59 13.03 9.20 13.24
CA GLY A 59 13.53 7.91 12.83
C GLY A 59 12.71 7.25 11.71
N TYR A 60 12.90 5.93 11.53
CA TYR A 60 12.06 5.11 10.65
C TYR A 60 10.79 4.67 11.38
N LEU A 61 9.70 4.48 10.65
CA LEU A 61 8.44 3.97 11.20
C LEU A 61 8.66 2.66 11.97
N ASN A 62 9.39 1.73 11.38
CA ASN A 62 9.90 0.56 12.05
C ASN A 62 11.23 0.12 11.40
N ALA A 63 12.32 0.30 12.12
CA ALA A 63 13.66 -0.04 11.64
C ALA A 63 13.89 -1.55 11.42
N SER A 64 13.00 -2.41 11.94
CA SER A 64 13.05 -3.87 11.78
C SER A 64 12.32 -4.37 10.54
N TRP A 65 11.62 -3.49 9.78
CA TRP A 65 10.89 -3.87 8.59
C TRP A 65 11.74 -3.78 7.33
N ALA A 66 11.60 -4.80 6.47
CA ALA A 66 11.94 -4.69 5.06
C ALA A 66 10.81 -3.93 4.34
N CYS A 67 11.19 -3.10 3.39
CA CYS A 67 10.28 -2.17 2.72
C CYS A 67 10.26 -2.35 1.19
N ALA A 68 10.58 -3.55 0.71
CA ALA A 68 10.50 -3.91 -0.69
C ALA A 68 9.83 -5.26 -0.88
N GLY A 69 9.21 -5.44 -2.04
CA GLY A 69 8.66 -6.71 -2.48
C GLY A 69 9.08 -7.00 -3.92
N ASP A 70 9.33 -8.28 -4.20
CA ASP A 70 9.50 -8.81 -5.54
C ASP A 70 8.19 -9.44 -6.00
N PHE A 71 7.70 -9.00 -7.13
CA PHE A 71 6.39 -9.36 -7.68
C PHE A 71 6.60 -10.12 -8.99
N ALA A 72 6.51 -11.45 -8.94
CA ALA A 72 6.79 -12.28 -10.10
C ALA A 72 5.58 -12.32 -11.06
N HIS A 73 5.81 -11.93 -12.32
CA HIS A 73 4.83 -12.02 -13.41
C HIS A 73 5.05 -13.25 -14.31
N ASN A 74 6.17 -13.96 -14.16
CA ASN A 74 6.50 -15.21 -14.88
C ASN A 74 6.26 -15.17 -16.39
N ASN A 75 6.45 -14.00 -17.02
CA ASN A 75 6.18 -13.70 -18.42
C ASN A 75 4.69 -13.71 -18.83
N ASP A 76 3.75 -13.78 -17.91
CA ASP A 76 2.32 -13.60 -18.21
C ASP A 76 2.08 -12.19 -18.77
N PRO A 77 1.56 -12.02 -20.01
CA PRO A 77 1.37 -10.71 -20.62
C PRO A 77 0.41 -9.81 -19.84
N ARG A 78 -0.62 -10.37 -19.18
CA ARG A 78 -1.58 -9.65 -18.37
C ARG A 78 -0.91 -9.06 -17.13
N LEU A 79 -0.12 -9.88 -16.43
CA LEU A 79 0.62 -9.45 -15.24
C LEU A 79 1.72 -8.44 -15.60
N ARG A 80 2.40 -8.61 -16.75
CA ARG A 80 3.34 -7.60 -17.27
C ARG A 80 2.66 -6.26 -17.52
N ALA A 81 1.47 -6.26 -18.09
CA ALA A 81 0.72 -5.03 -18.35
C ALA A 81 0.40 -4.27 -17.05
N MET A 82 0.16 -4.98 -15.95
CA MET A 82 -0.02 -4.36 -14.63
C MET A 82 1.27 -3.69 -14.14
N HIS A 83 2.44 -4.33 -14.32
CA HIS A 83 3.74 -3.72 -14.01
C HIS A 83 4.02 -2.48 -14.87
N ALA A 84 3.66 -2.53 -16.17
CA ALA A 84 3.78 -1.38 -17.07
C ALA A 84 2.91 -0.21 -16.62
N ASN A 85 1.70 -0.48 -16.14
CA ASN A 85 0.82 0.53 -15.56
C ASN A 85 1.44 1.18 -14.31
N VAL A 86 1.94 0.37 -13.37
CA VAL A 86 2.63 0.88 -12.17
C VAL A 86 3.80 1.78 -12.57
N LEU A 87 4.69 1.34 -13.47
CA LEU A 87 5.85 2.13 -13.88
C LEU A 87 5.43 3.43 -14.58
N SER A 88 4.41 3.38 -15.43
CA SER A 88 3.87 4.58 -16.12
C SER A 88 3.33 5.61 -15.12
N ARG A 89 2.62 5.17 -14.11
CA ARG A 89 2.11 6.04 -13.03
C ARG A 89 3.23 6.63 -12.19
N LEU A 90 4.25 5.85 -11.84
CA LEU A 90 5.42 6.33 -11.11
C LEU A 90 6.16 7.42 -11.90
N THR A 91 6.37 7.20 -13.20
CA THR A 91 7.05 8.18 -14.09
C THR A 91 6.21 9.43 -14.31
N ALA A 92 4.89 9.33 -14.31
CA ALA A 92 3.97 10.45 -14.37
C ALA A 92 3.84 11.23 -13.05
N GLY A 93 4.45 10.74 -11.97
CA GLY A 93 4.39 11.39 -10.66
C GLY A 93 3.05 11.25 -9.96
N ASP A 94 2.33 10.13 -10.19
CA ASP A 94 1.03 9.88 -9.54
C ASP A 94 1.15 10.05 -8.02
N PRO A 95 0.43 11.00 -7.41
CA PRO A 95 0.50 11.25 -5.98
C PRO A 95 0.04 10.06 -5.14
N LYS A 96 -0.85 9.22 -5.69
CA LYS A 96 -1.31 7.98 -5.05
C LYS A 96 -0.21 6.94 -4.87
N LEU A 97 0.90 7.07 -5.58
CA LEU A 97 2.09 6.23 -5.45
C LEU A 97 3.25 6.95 -4.73
N SER A 98 2.96 8.03 -3.98
CA SER A 98 3.98 8.83 -3.31
C SER A 98 4.80 8.05 -2.26
N MET A 99 4.28 6.94 -1.75
CA MET A 99 5.01 6.06 -0.84
C MET A 99 6.05 5.18 -1.55
N ILE A 100 5.93 4.97 -2.86
CA ILE A 100 6.88 4.16 -3.64
C ILE A 100 8.10 5.01 -3.98
N CYS A 101 9.28 4.49 -3.71
CA CYS A 101 10.55 5.16 -4.01
C CYS A 101 11.35 4.52 -5.14
N GLU A 102 11.16 3.21 -5.39
CA GLU A 102 11.99 2.47 -6.35
C GLU A 102 11.16 1.44 -7.12
N PHE A 103 11.49 1.26 -8.38
CA PHE A 103 11.01 0.19 -9.25
C PHE A 103 12.16 -0.35 -10.10
N ILE A 104 12.34 -1.67 -10.12
CA ILE A 104 13.25 -2.35 -11.05
C ILE A 104 12.48 -3.49 -11.70
N GLY A 105 12.41 -3.54 -13.04
CA GLY A 105 11.68 -4.63 -13.70
C GLY A 105 11.61 -4.48 -15.21
N LYS A 106 11.09 -5.54 -15.85
CA LYS A 106 10.85 -5.61 -17.28
C LYS A 106 9.36 -5.68 -17.59
N PRO A 107 8.65 -4.55 -17.54
CA PRO A 107 7.20 -4.52 -17.74
C PRO A 107 6.78 -4.76 -19.20
N TRP A 108 7.70 -4.61 -20.18
CA TRP A 108 7.45 -4.90 -21.59
C TRP A 108 8.39 -6.00 -22.08
N ALA A 109 7.85 -6.98 -22.81
CA ALA A 109 8.60 -8.15 -23.27
C ALA A 109 9.73 -7.80 -24.25
N ASP A 110 9.51 -6.81 -25.09
CA ASP A 110 10.40 -6.33 -26.16
C ASP A 110 11.38 -5.24 -25.72
N ARG A 111 11.34 -4.82 -24.47
CA ARG A 111 12.16 -3.73 -23.93
C ARG A 111 13.14 -4.22 -22.86
N PRO A 112 14.18 -3.44 -22.54
CA PRO A 112 15.12 -3.78 -21.49
C PRO A 112 14.45 -3.76 -20.09
N VAL A 113 15.18 -4.24 -19.10
CA VAL A 113 14.85 -4.00 -17.69
C VAL A 113 15.05 -2.52 -17.40
N TYR A 114 14.10 -1.92 -16.70
CA TYR A 114 14.14 -0.53 -16.28
C TYR A 114 14.42 -0.41 -14.79
N TYR A 115 15.11 0.67 -14.45
CA TYR A 115 15.27 1.17 -13.10
C TYR A 115 14.64 2.56 -13.01
N TRP A 116 13.81 2.75 -12.03
CA TRP A 116 13.26 4.05 -11.69
C TRP A 116 13.45 4.30 -10.20
N PHE A 117 13.91 5.48 -9.84
CA PHE A 117 13.95 5.95 -8.47
C PHE A 117 13.35 7.36 -8.43
N ARG A 118 12.58 7.63 -7.38
CA ARG A 118 11.93 8.92 -7.23
C ARG A 118 12.96 10.04 -7.15
N GLY A 119 12.84 11.01 -8.06
CA GLY A 119 13.78 12.11 -8.23
C GLY A 119 14.91 11.86 -9.25
N ASP A 120 15.23 10.60 -9.57
CA ASP A 120 16.28 10.26 -10.56
C ASP A 120 15.73 10.01 -11.96
N GLY A 121 14.42 9.78 -12.08
CA GLY A 121 13.76 9.42 -13.33
C GLY A 121 13.98 7.97 -13.77
N LEU A 122 13.56 7.67 -15.00
CA LEU A 122 13.62 6.34 -15.59
C LEU A 122 14.97 6.13 -16.30
N LYS A 123 15.62 4.99 -16.02
CA LYS A 123 16.89 4.59 -16.60
C LYS A 123 16.85 3.13 -17.04
N ARG A 124 17.75 2.74 -17.96
CA ARG A 124 18.00 1.34 -18.23
C ARG A 124 18.70 0.72 -17.02
N TYR A 125 18.21 -0.42 -16.55
CA TYR A 125 18.88 -1.20 -15.51
C TYR A 125 20.05 -1.98 -16.10
N THR A 126 21.20 -1.94 -15.46
CA THR A 126 22.43 -2.60 -15.92
C THR A 126 22.85 -3.79 -15.06
N GLY A 127 22.10 -4.06 -13.98
CA GLY A 127 22.29 -5.24 -13.13
C GLY A 127 21.69 -6.51 -13.73
N ALA A 128 21.81 -7.59 -13.02
CA ALA A 128 21.27 -8.89 -13.40
C ALA A 128 19.83 -9.11 -12.90
N GLY A 129 19.10 -10.03 -13.51
CA GLY A 129 17.76 -10.43 -13.10
C GLY A 129 16.66 -9.45 -13.50
N HIS A 130 15.51 -9.56 -12.83
CA HIS A 130 14.31 -8.75 -13.04
C HIS A 130 13.59 -8.95 -14.39
N ASP A 131 13.88 -10.05 -15.10
CA ASP A 131 13.20 -10.39 -16.36
C ASP A 131 11.80 -10.95 -16.15
N ARG A 132 11.55 -11.59 -15.00
CA ARG A 132 10.32 -12.31 -14.67
C ARG A 132 9.57 -11.76 -13.47
N TRP A 133 10.13 -10.77 -12.79
CA TRP A 133 9.54 -10.09 -11.65
C TRP A 133 9.92 -8.62 -11.65
N SER A 134 9.21 -7.81 -10.90
CA SER A 134 9.62 -6.45 -10.59
C SER A 134 9.86 -6.29 -9.10
N HIS A 135 10.97 -5.67 -8.78
CA HIS A 135 11.29 -5.15 -7.46
C HIS A 135 10.61 -3.81 -7.25
N ILE A 136 9.89 -3.63 -6.16
CA ILE A 136 9.23 -2.38 -5.83
C ILE A 136 9.50 -2.06 -4.36
N SER A 137 10.05 -0.86 -4.10
CA SER A 137 10.39 -0.40 -2.75
C SER A 137 9.51 0.76 -2.30
N TRP A 138 9.18 0.73 -1.03
CA TRP A 138 8.55 1.82 -0.29
C TRP A 138 9.57 2.63 0.47
N TYR A 139 9.32 3.92 0.64
CA TYR A 139 10.01 4.66 1.70
C TYR A 139 9.75 3.99 3.05
N ARG A 140 10.81 3.84 3.86
CA ARG A 140 10.71 3.19 5.18
C ARG A 140 9.75 3.89 6.13
N SER A 141 9.64 5.21 6.01
CA SER A 141 8.67 6.03 6.75
C SER A 141 7.22 5.82 6.31
N ARG A 142 7.00 5.12 5.20
CA ARG A 142 5.67 4.90 4.59
C ARG A 142 5.37 3.43 4.31
N ALA A 143 6.13 2.51 4.92
CA ALA A 143 6.00 1.07 4.66
C ALA A 143 4.67 0.46 5.17
N ASN A 144 3.85 1.22 5.87
CA ASN A 144 2.47 0.88 6.24
C ASN A 144 1.41 1.48 5.30
N GLN A 145 1.80 2.32 4.33
CA GLN A 145 0.86 2.94 3.39
C GLN A 145 0.65 2.05 2.17
N ARG A 146 -0.60 1.62 1.94
CA ARG A 146 -0.98 0.83 0.78
C ARG A 146 -0.85 1.67 -0.50
N ALA A 147 -0.25 1.09 -1.53
CA ALA A 147 -0.10 1.71 -2.85
C ALA A 147 -1.20 1.27 -3.83
N TYR A 148 -1.90 0.16 -3.53
CA TYR A 148 -2.90 -0.44 -4.41
C TYR A 148 -2.37 -0.58 -5.85
N LEU A 149 -1.18 -1.17 -5.96
CA LEU A 149 -0.41 -1.26 -7.21
C LEU A 149 -1.18 -1.97 -8.32
N TRP A 150 -1.94 -3.00 -7.96
CA TRP A 150 -2.52 -3.97 -8.86
C TRP A 150 -3.98 -3.69 -9.21
N VAL A 151 -4.52 -2.59 -8.72
CA VAL A 151 -5.88 -2.16 -9.06
C VAL A 151 -5.87 -1.43 -10.40
N PRO A 152 -6.71 -1.81 -11.39
CA PRO A 152 -6.82 -1.08 -12.65
C PRO A 152 -7.09 0.42 -12.42
N GLY A 153 -6.28 1.28 -13.05
CA GLY A 153 -6.37 2.74 -12.90
C GLY A 153 -5.64 3.32 -11.69
N GLY A 154 -4.95 2.49 -10.88
CA GLY A 154 -4.26 2.97 -9.66
C GLY A 154 -5.18 3.68 -8.72
N SER A 155 -6.40 3.45 -8.86
CA SER A 155 -7.38 3.83 -7.88
C SER A 155 -7.08 2.93 -6.67
N THR A 156 -6.73 3.52 -5.51
CA THR A 156 -7.51 3.07 -4.36
C THR A 156 -8.82 2.63 -4.95
N PRO A 157 -9.43 1.48 -4.61
CA PRO A 157 -10.78 1.25 -5.06
C PRO A 157 -11.54 2.55 -4.78
N GLU A 158 -11.49 3.43 -5.77
CA GLU A 158 -12.41 4.54 -5.83
C GLU A 158 -13.72 3.78 -5.82
N SER A 159 -14.45 3.94 -4.76
CA SER A 159 -15.74 3.32 -4.62
C SER A 159 -16.56 3.75 -5.84
N THR A 160 -16.41 3.01 -6.94
CA THR A 160 -17.31 3.09 -8.09
C THR A 160 -18.69 2.53 -7.72
N THR A 161 -18.81 1.99 -6.53
CA THR A 161 -20.09 1.78 -5.89
C THR A 161 -20.57 3.13 -5.39
N LYS A 162 -21.55 3.72 -6.10
CA LYS A 162 -22.40 4.78 -5.55
C LYS A 162 -22.62 4.48 -4.06
N ALA A 163 -22.37 5.49 -3.21
CA ALA A 163 -22.59 5.34 -1.78
C ALA A 163 -23.92 4.61 -1.54
N PRO A 164 -23.95 3.52 -0.81
CA PRO A 164 -25.23 2.90 -0.45
C PRO A 164 -26.04 3.92 0.32
N PRO A 165 -27.37 3.86 0.24
CA PRO A 165 -28.23 4.76 0.99
C PRO A 165 -27.79 4.81 2.45
N TYR A 166 -27.72 6.00 3.02
CA TYR A 166 -27.52 6.17 4.44
C TYR A 166 -28.64 5.44 5.21
N PRO A 167 -28.34 4.67 6.26
CA PRO A 167 -29.32 3.81 6.93
C PRO A 167 -30.45 4.56 7.66
N GLY A 168 -30.36 5.90 7.75
CA GLY A 168 -31.38 6.72 8.39
C GLY A 168 -31.22 6.90 9.89
N TYR A 169 -30.16 6.34 10.48
CA TYR A 169 -29.81 6.50 11.90
C TYR A 169 -28.31 6.64 12.07
N VAL A 170 -27.90 7.32 13.13
CA VAL A 170 -26.49 7.45 13.49
C VAL A 170 -25.97 6.15 14.07
N ILE A 171 -24.87 5.64 13.53
CA ILE A 171 -24.20 4.47 14.07
C ILE A 171 -23.21 4.95 15.13
N VAL A 172 -23.40 4.50 16.35
CA VAL A 172 -22.64 4.90 17.54
C VAL A 172 -21.92 3.72 18.18
N TYR A 173 -20.96 4.02 19.03
CA TYR A 173 -20.24 3.02 19.81
C TYR A 173 -21.21 2.08 20.55
N ASN A 174 -21.15 0.81 20.21
CA ASN A 174 -21.92 -0.25 20.87
C ASN A 174 -21.23 -1.60 20.62
N PRO A 175 -20.34 -2.06 21.51
CA PRO A 175 -19.58 -3.27 21.34
C PRO A 175 -20.39 -4.57 21.47
N ASP A 176 -21.61 -4.47 21.98
CA ASP A 176 -22.46 -5.63 22.26
C ASP A 176 -23.50 -5.89 21.15
N LYS A 177 -23.50 -5.05 20.11
CA LYS A 177 -24.52 -5.12 19.05
C LYS A 177 -23.92 -5.24 17.67
N TYR A 178 -24.37 -6.22 16.91
CA TYR A 178 -24.10 -6.33 15.49
C TYR A 178 -24.96 -5.36 14.68
N ASP A 179 -24.36 -4.69 13.73
CA ASP A 179 -25.00 -3.81 12.75
C ASP A 179 -24.52 -4.10 11.34
N GLY A 180 -25.40 -4.56 10.46
CA GLY A 180 -25.07 -4.88 9.08
C GLY A 180 -24.64 -3.66 8.26
N ASN A 181 -25.17 -2.47 8.54
CA ASN A 181 -24.75 -1.24 7.87
C ASN A 181 -23.37 -0.80 8.34
N LEU A 182 -23.06 -0.97 9.63
CA LEU A 182 -21.71 -0.77 10.12
C LEU A 182 -20.72 -1.67 9.39
N LYS A 183 -21.05 -2.95 9.21
CA LYS A 183 -20.19 -3.88 8.45
C LYS A 183 -19.93 -3.40 7.02
N VAL A 184 -20.94 -2.81 6.36
CA VAL A 184 -20.78 -2.19 5.03
C VAL A 184 -19.80 -1.02 5.09
N TRP A 185 -19.91 -0.14 6.09
CA TRP A 185 -19.02 0.99 6.30
C TRP A 185 -17.58 0.52 6.63
N GLN A 186 -17.43 -0.42 7.57
CA GLN A 186 -16.13 -1.02 7.91
C GLN A 186 -15.45 -1.66 6.68
N THR A 187 -16.23 -2.38 5.85
CA THR A 187 -15.75 -2.96 4.60
C THR A 187 -15.21 -1.87 3.67
N GLN A 188 -15.91 -0.75 3.57
CA GLN A 188 -15.47 0.40 2.78
C GLN A 188 -14.21 1.01 3.37
N MET A 189 -14.10 1.17 4.68
CA MET A 189 -12.91 1.70 5.34
C MET A 189 -11.69 0.78 5.14
N ALA A 190 -11.87 -0.53 5.26
CA ALA A 190 -10.82 -1.51 4.95
C ALA A 190 -10.36 -1.41 3.48
N ARG A 191 -11.31 -1.22 2.53
CA ARG A 191 -10.99 -0.96 1.11
C ARG A 191 -10.21 0.35 0.91
N ARG A 192 -10.44 1.34 1.75
CA ARG A 192 -9.73 2.62 1.74
C ARG A 192 -8.35 2.54 2.43
N GLY A 193 -7.99 1.38 2.97
CA GLY A 193 -6.68 1.13 3.58
C GLY A 193 -6.60 1.32 5.07
N TRP A 194 -7.73 1.54 5.73
CA TRP A 194 -7.79 1.58 7.19
C TRP A 194 -7.62 0.20 7.79
N ASP A 195 -6.88 0.09 8.88
CA ASP A 195 -6.71 -1.15 9.62
C ASP A 195 -7.94 -1.40 10.49
N ILE A 196 -8.93 -2.04 9.90
CA ILE A 196 -10.21 -2.32 10.53
C ILE A 196 -10.77 -3.67 10.09
N THR A 197 -11.28 -4.43 11.04
CA THR A 197 -12.03 -5.65 10.76
C THR A 197 -13.50 -5.32 10.47
N ALA A 198 -14.01 -5.82 9.34
CA ALA A 198 -15.42 -5.63 8.98
C ALA A 198 -16.29 -6.72 9.63
N ASP A 199 -16.47 -6.63 10.95
CA ASP A 199 -17.25 -7.58 11.77
C ASP A 199 -18.68 -7.13 12.04
N GLY A 200 -19.00 -5.86 11.82
CA GLY A 200 -20.30 -5.27 12.11
C GLY A 200 -20.49 -4.88 13.58
N VAL A 201 -19.41 -4.88 14.37
CA VAL A 201 -19.45 -4.50 15.78
C VAL A 201 -18.72 -3.16 15.99
N TYR A 202 -19.40 -2.20 16.60
CA TYR A 202 -18.82 -0.89 16.88
C TYR A 202 -18.04 -0.91 18.20
N GLY A 203 -16.90 -1.58 18.19
CA GLY A 203 -15.94 -1.64 19.31
C GLY A 203 -14.94 -0.49 19.33
N PRO A 204 -13.96 -0.53 20.27
CA PRO A 204 -12.93 0.50 20.42
C PRO A 204 -12.12 0.75 19.15
N ALA A 205 -11.67 -0.30 18.45
CA ALA A 205 -10.90 -0.18 17.22
C ALA A 205 -11.69 0.52 16.10
N THR A 206 -12.98 0.21 15.95
CA THR A 206 -13.85 0.91 14.99
C THR A 206 -13.96 2.39 15.35
N ARG A 207 -14.12 2.73 16.65
CA ARG A 207 -14.22 4.12 17.09
C ARG A 207 -12.95 4.92 16.81
N GLU A 208 -11.81 4.33 17.01
CA GLU A 208 -10.51 4.94 16.69
C GLU A 208 -10.44 5.28 15.20
N VAL A 209 -10.73 4.33 14.33
CA VAL A 209 -10.77 4.55 12.87
C VAL A 209 -11.78 5.62 12.47
N VAL A 210 -12.96 5.68 13.10
CA VAL A 210 -13.96 6.72 12.80
C VAL A 210 -13.41 8.11 13.14
N ILE A 211 -12.83 8.29 14.33
CA ILE A 211 -12.27 9.57 14.77
C ILE A 211 -11.11 10.00 13.86
N GLU A 212 -10.20 9.09 13.54
CA GLU A 212 -9.07 9.38 12.65
C GLU A 212 -9.54 9.74 11.25
N PHE A 213 -10.50 9.00 10.70
CA PHE A 213 -11.10 9.30 9.40
C PHE A 213 -11.79 10.66 9.38
N GLN A 214 -12.57 10.98 10.41
CA GLN A 214 -13.22 12.28 10.54
C GLN A 214 -12.20 13.42 10.60
N THR A 215 -11.13 13.22 11.37
CA THR A 215 -10.02 14.18 11.50
C THR A 215 -9.32 14.38 10.15
N GLU A 216 -8.98 13.30 9.46
CA GLU A 216 -8.35 13.33 8.13
C GLU A 216 -9.20 14.11 7.12
N LYS A 217 -10.53 13.98 7.20
CA LYS A 217 -11.47 14.61 6.28
C LYS A 217 -11.98 15.99 6.73
N ASN A 218 -11.41 16.57 7.78
CA ASN A 218 -11.88 17.82 8.39
C ASN A 218 -13.37 17.80 8.76
N LEU A 219 -13.87 16.67 9.22
CA LEU A 219 -15.22 16.52 9.78
C LEU A 219 -15.16 16.72 11.30
N GLY A 220 -16.31 16.93 11.92
CA GLY A 220 -16.38 16.87 13.39
C GLY A 220 -15.98 15.47 13.86
N ALA A 221 -14.90 15.37 14.64
CA ALA A 221 -14.37 14.10 15.12
C ALA A 221 -15.08 13.64 16.39
N ASP A 222 -16.40 13.37 16.27
CA ASP A 222 -17.25 12.94 17.37
C ASP A 222 -17.22 11.42 17.61
N GLY A 223 -16.68 10.68 16.68
CA GLY A 223 -16.67 9.21 16.72
C GLY A 223 -18.03 8.60 16.42
N GLU A 224 -18.88 9.29 15.66
CA GLU A 224 -20.19 8.81 15.24
C GLU A 224 -20.28 8.74 13.71
N ILE A 225 -20.94 7.72 13.18
CA ILE A 225 -21.13 7.60 11.72
C ILE A 225 -22.52 8.14 11.37
N GLY A 226 -22.60 9.47 11.27
CA GLY A 226 -23.77 10.18 10.78
C GLY A 226 -23.79 10.24 9.24
N PRO A 227 -24.77 10.94 8.64
CA PRO A 227 -24.93 11.01 7.18
C PRO A 227 -23.71 11.63 6.48
N ILE A 228 -23.02 12.58 7.11
CA ILE A 228 -21.84 13.22 6.56
C ILE A 228 -20.65 12.26 6.56
N THR A 229 -20.39 11.60 7.70
CA THR A 229 -19.30 10.60 7.84
C THR A 229 -19.55 9.40 6.93
N TRP A 230 -20.83 8.96 6.82
CA TRP A 230 -21.24 7.92 5.89
C TRP A 230 -20.89 8.31 4.45
N ALA A 231 -21.41 9.43 3.97
CA ALA A 231 -21.20 9.88 2.59
C ALA A 231 -19.72 10.11 2.28
N ALA A 232 -18.95 10.65 3.23
CA ALA A 232 -17.51 10.90 3.07
C ALA A 232 -16.72 9.62 2.78
N ALA A 233 -17.11 8.49 3.35
CA ALA A 233 -16.46 7.20 3.15
C ALA A 233 -16.46 6.74 1.67
N TRP A 234 -17.41 7.19 0.87
CA TRP A 234 -17.51 6.86 -0.57
C TRP A 234 -17.15 8.01 -1.49
N ASN A 235 -17.41 9.25 -1.08
CA ASN A 235 -17.36 10.42 -1.98
C ASN A 235 -16.06 11.23 -1.86
N LEU A 236 -15.36 11.16 -0.72
CA LEU A 236 -14.11 11.91 -0.54
C LEU A 236 -12.90 11.08 -0.97
N PRO A 237 -11.87 11.71 -1.53
CA PRO A 237 -10.65 11.01 -1.94
C PRO A 237 -9.98 10.32 -0.75
N VAL A 238 -9.21 9.26 -1.05
CA VAL A 238 -8.27 8.66 -0.09
C VAL A 238 -7.02 9.56 -0.10
N THR A 239 -6.64 10.07 1.06
CA THR A 239 -5.46 10.93 1.21
C THR A 239 -4.31 10.18 1.82
#